data_126cfad8196808b46788a9a4e4f4eea9
#
_entry.id   126cfad8196808b46788a9a4e4f4eea9
#
_cell.length_a   1.000
_cell.length_b   1.000
_cell.length_c   1.000
_cell.angle_alpha   90.00
_cell.angle_beta   90.00
_cell.angle_gamma   90.00
#
_symmetry.space_group_name_H-M   'P 1'
#
loop_
_entity.id
_entity.type
_entity.pdbx_description
1 polymer ?
#
loop_
_entity_poly.entity_id
_entity_poly.type
_entity_poly.pdbx_seq_one_letter_code
_entity_poly.pdbx_strand_id
1 'polypeptide(L)'
;MLTCSMRIIARRTLRKFVASLAGQRDQPAVGAALDAWYREVSKALWRNAADIKRSFATASIVTAERIVFNIKGNAYRLVVAIDFEKGALWIKWIGTHRDYDKT
;
A
#
# COMPACT_ATOMS: atom_id res chain seq x y z
N MET A 1 -18.34 12.02 15.13
CA MET A 1 -17.85 11.80 14.81
C MET A 1 -16.95 11.46 14.27
N LEU A 2 -16.69 11.07 14.07
CA LEU A 2 -15.62 10.85 13.74
C LEU A 2 -15.35 10.38 12.48
N THR A 3 -14.64 10.96 11.76
CA THR A 3 -14.18 10.52 10.51
C THR A 3 -13.36 9.33 10.64
N CYS A 4 -13.60 8.35 9.86
CA CYS A 4 -12.87 7.13 9.96
C CYS A 4 -11.86 7.06 8.85
N SER A 5 -10.74 7.72 9.04
CA SER A 5 -9.62 7.50 8.13
C SER A 5 -9.11 6.09 8.33
N MET A 6 -8.42 5.55 7.31
CA MET A 6 -7.90 4.19 7.39
C MET A 6 -6.77 4.10 8.40
N ARG A 7 -6.83 3.10 9.25
CA ARG A 7 -5.75 2.77 10.16
C ARG A 7 -4.84 1.76 9.47
N ILE A 8 -3.57 2.10 9.33
CA ILE A 8 -2.62 1.25 8.60
C ILE A 8 -1.76 0.48 9.59
N ILE A 9 -1.75 -0.84 9.48
CA ILE A 9 -1.01 -1.75 10.35
C ILE A 9 -0.08 -2.58 9.46
N ALA A 10 1.22 -2.38 9.48
CA ALA A 10 1.87 -1.37 10.30
C ALA A 10 2.88 -0.63 9.44
N ARG A 11 3.03 0.66 9.72
CA ARG A 11 4.01 1.47 9.00
C ARG A 11 5.43 0.92 9.16
N ARG A 12 5.70 0.25 10.27
CA ARG A 12 7.00 -0.39 10.51
C ARG A 12 7.41 -1.31 9.37
N THR A 13 6.47 -2.06 8.82
CA THR A 13 6.75 -2.97 7.72
C THR A 13 7.31 -2.21 6.51
N LEU A 14 6.74 -1.05 6.22
CA LEU A 14 7.21 -0.22 5.12
C LEU A 14 8.60 0.33 5.40
N ARG A 15 8.84 0.79 6.63
CA ARG A 15 10.13 1.32 7.01
C ARG A 15 11.22 0.26 6.94
N LYS A 16 10.91 -0.95 7.37
CA LYS A 16 11.86 -2.06 7.29
C LYS A 16 12.20 -2.39 5.86
N PHE A 17 11.21 -2.36 4.99
CA PHE A 17 11.47 -2.65 3.59
C PHE A 17 12.39 -1.60 2.97
N VAL A 18 12.11 -0.32 3.21
CA VAL A 18 12.95 0.75 2.67
C VAL A 18 14.38 0.63 3.23
N ALA A 19 14.52 0.31 4.52
CA ALA A 19 15.84 0.12 5.11
C ALA A 19 16.59 -1.03 4.45
N SER A 20 15.89 -2.07 4.02
CA SER A 20 16.51 -3.22 3.37
C SER A 20 17.08 -2.87 1.99
N LEU A 21 16.69 -1.72 1.45
CA LEU A 21 17.20 -1.25 0.16
C LEU A 21 18.44 -0.38 0.30
N ALA A 22 19.03 -0.34 1.48
CA ALA A 22 20.21 0.49 1.72
C ALA A 22 21.30 0.17 0.69
N GLY A 23 21.88 1.23 0.12
CA GLY A 23 22.87 1.10 -0.92
C GLY A 23 22.31 0.99 -2.33
N GLN A 24 21.01 0.79 -2.48
CA GLN A 24 20.42 0.75 -3.80
C GLN A 24 20.06 2.16 -4.27
N ARG A 25 20.22 2.37 -5.57
CA ARG A 25 20.04 3.69 -6.16
C ARG A 25 18.62 4.22 -5.97
N ASP A 26 17.62 3.35 -6.03
CA ASP A 26 16.22 3.79 -5.98
C ASP A 26 15.64 3.86 -4.57
N GLN A 27 16.45 3.60 -3.53
CA GLN A 27 15.95 3.64 -2.16
C GLN A 27 15.21 4.94 -1.82
N PRO A 28 15.78 6.13 -2.12
CA PRO A 28 15.06 7.37 -1.79
C PRO A 28 13.73 7.50 -2.52
N ALA A 29 13.69 7.07 -3.79
CA ALA A 29 12.44 7.16 -4.57
C ALA A 29 11.39 6.22 -4.03
N VAL A 30 11.78 5.02 -3.61
CA VAL A 30 10.85 4.05 -3.04
C VAL A 30 10.33 4.58 -1.71
N GLY A 31 11.21 5.13 -0.87
CA GLY A 31 10.79 5.71 0.40
C GLY A 31 9.79 6.84 0.21
N ALA A 32 10.05 7.72 -0.76
CA ALA A 32 9.13 8.83 -1.04
C ALA A 32 7.78 8.33 -1.55
N ALA A 33 7.81 7.30 -2.42
CA ALA A 33 6.57 6.74 -2.97
C ALA A 33 5.72 6.10 -1.88
N LEU A 34 6.36 5.38 -0.95
CA LEU A 34 5.64 4.75 0.15
C LEU A 34 5.10 5.78 1.13
N ASP A 35 5.86 6.86 1.38
CA ASP A 35 5.37 7.93 2.25
C ASP A 35 4.15 8.61 1.63
N ALA A 36 4.17 8.84 0.33
CA ALA A 36 3.03 9.44 -0.35
C ALA A 36 1.82 8.51 -0.28
N TRP A 37 2.02 7.22 -0.51
CA TRP A 37 0.96 6.22 -0.39
C TRP A 37 0.38 6.22 1.02
N TYR A 38 1.25 6.21 2.02
CA TYR A 38 0.81 6.18 3.42
C TYR A 38 -0.03 7.41 3.76
N ARG A 39 0.43 8.59 3.35
CA ARG A 39 -0.31 9.81 3.63
C ARG A 39 -1.68 9.82 2.96
N GLU A 40 -1.75 9.38 1.72
CA GLU A 40 -3.01 9.37 1.01
C GLU A 40 -3.98 8.36 1.62
N VAL A 41 -3.50 7.15 1.91
CA VAL A 41 -4.35 6.10 2.46
C VAL A 41 -4.82 6.46 3.87
N SER A 42 -3.96 7.06 4.68
CA SER A 42 -4.33 7.39 6.05
C SER A 42 -5.44 8.44 6.12
N LYS A 43 -5.64 9.21 5.06
CA LYS A 43 -6.71 10.20 4.99
C LYS A 43 -7.94 9.69 4.25
N ALA A 44 -7.85 8.51 3.66
CA ALA A 44 -8.92 8.01 2.81
C ALA A 44 -10.14 7.60 3.61
N LEU A 45 -11.31 7.82 3.00
CA LEU A 45 -12.58 7.44 3.60
C LEU A 45 -13.22 6.38 2.72
N TRP A 46 -12.47 5.35 2.42
CA TRP A 46 -12.91 4.30 1.52
C TRP A 46 -13.98 3.43 2.18
N ARG A 47 -15.03 3.14 1.43
CA ARG A 47 -16.11 2.27 1.89
C ARG A 47 -16.14 0.95 1.13
N ASN A 48 -15.47 0.91 -0.02
CA ASN A 48 -15.44 -0.29 -0.85
C ASN A 48 -14.28 -0.21 -1.83
N ALA A 49 -14.09 -1.27 -2.60
CA ALA A 49 -12.99 -1.36 -3.55
C ALA A 49 -13.07 -0.30 -4.66
N ALA A 50 -14.28 0.09 -5.04
CA ALA A 50 -14.43 1.11 -6.08
C ALA A 50 -13.82 2.44 -5.65
N ASP A 51 -13.96 2.78 -4.36
CA ASP A 51 -13.36 4.00 -3.83
C ASP A 51 -11.85 3.97 -3.96
N ILE A 52 -11.23 2.81 -3.73
CA ILE A 52 -9.79 2.64 -3.89
C ILE A 52 -9.37 2.91 -5.32
N LYS A 53 -10.10 2.36 -6.29
CA LYS A 53 -9.75 2.52 -7.70
C LYS A 53 -9.84 3.97 -8.15
N ARG A 54 -10.70 4.77 -7.54
CA ARG A 54 -10.77 6.20 -7.86
C ARG A 54 -9.51 6.94 -7.41
N SER A 55 -8.94 6.56 -6.28
CA SER A 55 -7.72 7.18 -5.76
C SER A 55 -6.47 6.59 -6.39
N PHE A 56 -6.48 5.29 -6.64
CA PHE A 56 -5.32 4.56 -7.16
C PHE A 56 -5.78 3.72 -8.36
N ALA A 57 -5.79 4.35 -9.54
CA ALA A 57 -6.32 3.72 -10.74
C ALA A 57 -5.61 2.43 -11.12
N THR A 58 -4.32 2.31 -10.77
CA THR A 58 -3.54 1.12 -11.11
C THR A 58 -3.60 0.02 -10.06
N ALA A 59 -4.34 0.24 -8.96
CA ALA A 59 -4.47 -0.79 -7.95
C ALA A 59 -5.23 -1.99 -8.51
N SER A 60 -4.81 -3.18 -8.11
CA SER A 60 -5.47 -4.42 -8.52
C SER A 60 -6.32 -4.95 -7.38
N ILE A 61 -7.60 -5.18 -7.67
CA ILE A 61 -8.52 -5.74 -6.69
C ILE A 61 -8.49 -7.25 -6.85
N VAL A 62 -7.78 -7.93 -5.94
CA VAL A 62 -7.65 -9.38 -6.00
C VAL A 62 -8.91 -10.05 -5.47
N THR A 63 -9.37 -9.59 -4.30
CA THR A 63 -10.66 -9.99 -3.74
C THR A 63 -11.29 -8.74 -3.15
N ALA A 64 -12.51 -8.85 -2.63
CA ALA A 64 -13.17 -7.72 -1.99
C ALA A 64 -12.33 -7.13 -0.85
N GLU A 65 -11.43 -7.92 -0.27
CA GLU A 65 -10.66 -7.54 0.90
C GLU A 65 -9.15 -7.51 0.66
N ARG A 66 -8.67 -7.94 -0.51
CA ARG A 66 -7.26 -7.99 -0.82
C ARG A 66 -6.92 -7.14 -2.02
N ILE A 67 -6.03 -6.18 -1.82
CA ILE A 67 -5.69 -5.18 -2.82
C ILE A 67 -4.18 -5.17 -3.04
N VAL A 68 -3.75 -4.97 -4.29
CA VAL A 68 -2.34 -4.82 -4.61
C VAL A 68 -2.14 -3.43 -5.20
N PHE A 69 -1.28 -2.65 -4.55
CA PHE A 69 -0.91 -1.31 -5.04
C PHE A 69 0.42 -1.37 -5.77
N ASN A 70 0.53 -0.59 -6.83
CA ASN A 70 1.79 -0.40 -7.52
C ASN A 70 2.52 0.77 -6.87
N ILE A 71 3.78 0.57 -6.53
CA ILE A 71 4.61 1.58 -5.88
C ILE A 71 5.76 1.93 -6.81
N LYS A 72 6.08 3.23 -6.92
CA LYS A 72 7.11 3.73 -7.81
C LYS A 72 6.83 3.26 -9.23
N GLY A 73 5.71 3.72 -9.77
CA GLY A 73 5.24 3.27 -11.06
C GLY A 73 4.87 1.79 -10.99
N ASN A 74 5.61 0.96 -11.66
CA ASN A 74 5.33 -0.47 -11.70
C ASN A 74 6.48 -1.30 -11.13
N ALA A 75 7.41 -0.66 -10.42
CA ALA A 75 8.62 -1.33 -9.95
C ALA A 75 8.38 -2.22 -8.74
N TYR A 76 7.45 -1.83 -7.87
CA TYR A 76 7.19 -2.55 -6.62
C TYR A 76 5.71 -2.82 -6.46
N ARG A 77 5.39 -3.88 -5.69
CA ARG A 77 4.03 -4.27 -5.37
C ARG A 77 3.84 -4.27 -3.86
N LEU A 78 2.72 -3.68 -3.42
CA LEU A 78 2.35 -3.65 -2.01
C LEU A 78 1.02 -4.36 -1.85
N VAL A 79 1.03 -5.48 -1.14
CA VAL A 79 -0.17 -6.29 -0.93
C VAL A 79 -0.76 -5.98 0.43
N VAL A 80 -2.03 -5.64 0.46
CA VAL A 80 -2.71 -5.30 1.70
C VAL A 80 -4.02 -6.06 1.83
N ALA A 81 -4.47 -6.24 3.07
CA ALA A 81 -5.80 -6.71 3.37
C ALA A 81 -6.56 -5.55 4.00
N ILE A 82 -7.82 -5.38 3.64
CA ILE A 82 -8.62 -4.26 4.11
C ILE A 82 -9.91 -4.76 4.75
N ASP A 83 -10.28 -4.13 5.87
CA ASP A 83 -11.58 -4.28 6.47
C ASP A 83 -12.25 -2.91 6.42
N PHE A 84 -13.18 -2.73 5.48
CA PHE A 84 -13.81 -1.44 5.26
C PHE A 84 -14.71 -1.05 6.44
N GLU A 85 -15.31 -2.03 7.08
CA GLU A 85 -16.19 -1.77 8.21
C GLU A 85 -15.42 -1.22 9.39
N LYS A 86 -14.25 -1.82 9.65
CA LYS A 86 -13.40 -1.38 10.78
C LYS A 86 -12.51 -0.21 10.40
N GLY A 87 -12.40 0.10 9.12
CA GLY A 87 -11.50 1.14 8.66
C GLY A 87 -10.04 0.80 8.91
N ALA A 88 -9.68 -0.46 8.73
CA ALA A 88 -8.32 -0.94 8.99
C ALA A 88 -7.72 -1.59 7.75
N LEU A 89 -6.42 -1.40 7.59
CA LEU A 89 -5.67 -1.95 6.48
C LEU A 89 -4.41 -2.60 7.03
N TRP A 90 -4.19 -3.86 6.67
CA TRP A 90 -3.00 -4.60 7.10
C TRP A 90 -2.08 -4.79 5.93
N ILE A 91 -0.80 -4.46 6.14
CA ILE A 91 0.23 -4.68 5.12
C ILE A 91 0.65 -6.13 5.20
N LYS A 92 0.42 -6.87 4.11
CA LYS A 92 0.70 -8.30 4.06
C LYS A 92 2.06 -8.60 3.43
N TRP A 93 2.46 -7.81 2.43
CA TRP A 93 3.70 -8.08 1.72
C TRP A 93 4.10 -6.87 0.91
N ILE A 94 5.40 -6.64 0.78
CA ILE A 94 5.93 -5.62 -0.12
C ILE A 94 7.23 -6.12 -0.71
N GLY A 95 7.43 -5.89 -1.99
CA GLY A 95 8.62 -6.29 -2.70
C GLY A 95 8.60 -5.83 -4.13
N THR A 96 9.57 -6.32 -4.91
CA THR A 96 9.65 -5.94 -6.32
C THR A 96 8.57 -6.65 -7.12
N HIS A 97 8.25 -6.07 -8.30
CA HIS A 97 7.33 -6.69 -9.23
C HIS A 97 7.79 -8.11 -9.58
N ARG A 98 9.08 -8.27 -9.79
CA ARG A 98 9.65 -9.59 -10.13
C ARG A 98 9.41 -10.59 -9.01
N ASP A 99 9.64 -10.20 -7.76
CA ASP A 99 9.42 -11.09 -6.63
C ASP A 99 7.95 -11.43 -6.46
N TYR A 100 7.08 -10.46 -6.72
CA TYR A 100 5.64 -10.70 -6.66
C TYR A 100 5.22 -11.75 -7.68
N ASP A 101 5.77 -11.69 -8.89
CA ASP A 101 5.41 -12.62 -9.94
C ASP A 101 5.84 -14.05 -9.64
N LYS A 102 6.78 -14.23 -8.72
CA LYS A 102 7.26 -15.56 -8.34
C LYS A 102 6.40 -16.23 -7.26
N THR A 103 5.51 -15.50 -6.64
CA THR A 103 4.69 -16.06 -5.53
C THR A 103 3.36 -16.64 -5.97
#